data_4c094ab1efda195e9f5fec4e3654cf9f
#
_entry.id   4c094ab1efda195e9f5fec4e3654cf9f
#
_cell.length_a   1.000
_cell.length_b   1.000
_cell.length_c   1.000
_cell.angle_alpha   90.00
_cell.angle_beta   90.00
_cell.angle_gamma   90.00
#
_symmetry.space_group_name_H-M   'P 1'
#
loop_
_entity.id
_entity.type
_entity.pdbx_description
1 polymer ?
#
loop_
_entity_poly.entity_id
_entity_poly.type
_entity_poly.pdbx_seq_one_letter_code
_entity_poly.pdbx_strand_id
1 'polypeptide(L)'
;LISTGSQSSNFMSTTLKERSTVLPVMESFYTLQGEGYHQGRAAYFIRLGGCDVGCVWCDVKESWDAEKHPKRSIESLVEEVKQTAAKLVVITGGEPLMHDLETLTAALQSAGFETNIETSGSHPLSGHWNWICLSPKKFKEPLPDILLFANELKVVIFNKTDFDWAEKYGALVKADCKLYLQPEWDKKEIVTPLIIDYIKANPRWELSLQVHKYINVP
;
A
#
# COMPACT_ATOMS: atom_id res chain seq x y z
N LEU A 1 -24.98 -5.70 -63.06
CA LEU A 1 -24.93 -6.55 -61.84
C LEU A 1 -23.87 -6.01 -60.92
N ILE A 2 -24.26 -5.24 -59.92
CA ILE A 2 -23.41 -4.66 -58.90
C ILE A 2 -23.58 -5.47 -57.65
N SER A 3 -22.49 -6.08 -57.18
CA SER A 3 -22.42 -6.85 -55.94
C SER A 3 -22.15 -5.90 -54.78
N THR A 4 -23.10 -5.78 -53.87
CA THR A 4 -22.95 -5.06 -52.57
C THR A 4 -22.32 -6.00 -51.54
N GLY A 5 -21.06 -5.75 -51.20
CA GLY A 5 -20.38 -6.43 -50.10
C GLY A 5 -20.80 -5.85 -48.76
N SER A 6 -21.47 -6.66 -47.95
CA SER A 6 -21.80 -6.36 -46.57
C SER A 6 -20.54 -6.46 -45.69
N GLN A 7 -20.11 -5.34 -45.13
CA GLN A 7 -19.08 -5.33 -44.08
C GLN A 7 -19.73 -5.58 -42.73
N SER A 8 -19.49 -6.75 -42.17
CA SER A 8 -19.83 -7.08 -40.80
C SER A 8 -18.87 -6.35 -39.85
N SER A 9 -19.38 -5.38 -39.12
CA SER A 9 -18.67 -4.73 -38.01
C SER A 9 -18.59 -5.70 -36.83
N ASN A 10 -17.39 -6.24 -36.58
CA ASN A 10 -17.08 -6.94 -35.33
C ASN A 10 -17.08 -5.93 -34.19
N PHE A 11 -18.16 -5.84 -33.43
CA PHE A 11 -18.17 -5.23 -32.14
C PHE A 11 -17.36 -6.11 -31.17
N MET A 12 -16.16 -5.66 -30.78
CA MET A 12 -15.43 -6.23 -29.67
C MET A 12 -16.24 -6.02 -28.40
N SER A 13 -16.85 -7.08 -27.92
CA SER A 13 -17.45 -7.15 -26.58
C SER A 13 -16.33 -7.03 -25.55
N THR A 14 -16.11 -5.82 -25.03
CA THR A 14 -15.31 -5.60 -23.81
C THR A 14 -16.16 -6.14 -22.67
N THR A 15 -15.86 -7.33 -22.20
CA THR A 15 -16.41 -7.89 -20.95
C THR A 15 -16.03 -6.94 -19.82
N LEU A 16 -17.02 -6.14 -19.35
CA LEU A 16 -16.88 -5.38 -18.12
C LEU A 16 -16.66 -6.38 -16.99
N LYS A 17 -15.43 -6.42 -16.46
CA LYS A 17 -15.10 -7.22 -15.28
C LYS A 17 -16.02 -6.73 -14.16
N GLU A 18 -16.88 -7.59 -13.63
CA GLU A 18 -17.74 -7.24 -12.50
C GLU A 18 -16.85 -6.73 -11.36
N ARG A 19 -17.06 -5.48 -10.95
CA ARG A 19 -16.29 -4.86 -9.87
C ARG A 19 -16.70 -5.51 -8.57
N SER A 20 -15.72 -5.94 -7.78
CA SER A 20 -15.98 -6.54 -6.48
C SER A 20 -16.65 -5.53 -5.54
N THR A 21 -17.76 -5.94 -4.94
CA THR A 21 -18.48 -5.17 -3.92
C THR A 21 -18.12 -5.62 -2.50
N VAL A 22 -17.28 -6.67 -2.38
CA VAL A 22 -16.83 -7.24 -1.12
C VAL A 22 -15.32 -7.47 -1.14
N LEU A 23 -14.67 -7.32 0.00
CA LEU A 23 -13.22 -7.54 0.18
C LEU A 23 -12.96 -8.40 1.41
N PRO A 24 -11.93 -9.27 1.39
CA PRO A 24 -11.50 -9.98 2.60
C PRO A 24 -10.81 -9.00 3.54
N VAL A 25 -11.40 -8.74 4.69
CA VAL A 25 -10.89 -7.78 5.67
C VAL A 25 -10.41 -8.52 6.90
N MET A 26 -9.10 -8.47 7.17
CA MET A 26 -8.53 -9.05 8.37
C MET A 26 -8.94 -8.25 9.61
N GLU A 27 -8.80 -6.94 9.54
CA GLU A 27 -9.17 -6.01 10.61
C GLU A 27 -9.43 -4.60 10.07
N SER A 28 -10.16 -3.81 10.84
CA SER A 28 -10.34 -2.38 10.59
C SER A 28 -10.45 -1.63 11.90
N PHE A 29 -9.77 -0.50 12.04
CA PHE A 29 -9.68 0.24 13.30
C PHE A 29 -9.30 1.69 13.11
N TYR A 30 -9.68 2.55 14.08
CA TYR A 30 -9.32 3.95 14.12
C TYR A 30 -8.17 4.17 15.11
N THR A 31 -7.05 4.73 14.64
CA THR A 31 -5.85 4.94 15.42
C THR A 31 -5.01 6.11 14.86
N LEU A 32 -3.70 6.11 15.13
CA LEU A 32 -2.72 7.03 14.53
C LEU A 32 -1.90 6.30 13.46
N GLN A 33 -1.63 6.96 12.32
CA GLN A 33 -0.59 6.49 11.41
C GLN A 33 0.76 6.53 12.14
N GLY A 34 1.38 5.37 12.29
CA GLY A 34 2.62 5.22 13.06
C GLY A 34 3.89 5.31 12.23
N GLU A 35 3.80 5.45 10.90
CA GLU A 35 4.93 5.32 9.97
C GLU A 35 4.92 6.41 8.89
N GLY A 36 6.10 6.67 8.34
CA GLY A 36 6.28 7.45 7.12
C GLY A 36 5.82 8.91 7.22
N TYR A 37 5.45 9.48 6.08
CA TYR A 37 5.12 10.90 5.95
C TYR A 37 3.92 11.34 6.80
N HIS A 38 2.93 10.48 6.94
CA HIS A 38 1.71 10.81 7.70
C HIS A 38 1.77 10.40 9.17
N GLN A 39 2.95 10.06 9.69
CA GLN A 39 3.13 9.71 11.10
C GLN A 39 2.49 10.74 12.04
N GLY A 40 1.74 10.24 13.03
CA GLY A 40 1.03 11.06 14.02
C GLY A 40 -0.36 11.54 13.60
N ARG A 41 -0.75 11.40 12.34
CA ARG A 41 -2.13 11.71 11.89
C ARG A 41 -3.12 10.66 12.36
N ALA A 42 -4.29 11.11 12.80
CA ALA A 42 -5.41 10.22 13.04
C ALA A 42 -5.87 9.59 11.71
N ALA A 43 -5.98 8.26 11.67
CA ALA A 43 -6.28 7.50 10.46
C ALA A 43 -7.16 6.29 10.77
N TYR A 44 -8.04 5.96 9.84
CA TYR A 44 -8.77 4.71 9.85
C TYR A 44 -8.07 3.69 8.97
N PHE A 45 -7.69 2.57 9.56
CA PHE A 45 -7.00 1.50 8.85
C PHE A 45 -8.00 0.44 8.37
N ILE A 46 -7.82 -0.01 7.13
CA ILE A 46 -8.49 -1.19 6.57
C ILE A 46 -7.39 -2.15 6.12
N ARG A 47 -7.20 -3.22 6.88
CA ARG A 47 -6.22 -4.26 6.57
C ARG A 47 -6.88 -5.42 5.83
N LEU A 48 -6.49 -5.61 4.58
CA LEU A 48 -7.00 -6.68 3.72
C LEU A 48 -6.24 -7.98 3.93
N GLY A 49 -6.92 -9.09 3.79
CA GLY A 49 -6.32 -10.43 3.69
C GLY A 49 -5.86 -10.73 2.28
N GLY A 50 -4.82 -11.56 2.16
CA GLY A 50 -4.18 -11.98 0.91
C GLY A 50 -2.80 -11.34 0.73
N CYS A 51 -1.76 -12.19 0.62
CA CYS A 51 -0.40 -11.77 0.30
C CYS A 51 0.37 -12.90 -0.35
N ASP A 52 0.98 -12.63 -1.50
CA ASP A 52 1.83 -13.57 -2.23
C ASP A 52 3.30 -13.11 -2.29
N VAL A 53 3.67 -12.11 -1.49
CA VAL A 53 5.04 -11.56 -1.45
C VAL A 53 6.00 -12.46 -0.68
N GLY A 54 5.57 -13.07 0.44
CA GLY A 54 6.32 -14.08 1.16
C GLY A 54 7.49 -13.56 2.00
N CYS A 55 7.39 -12.37 2.60
CA CYS A 55 8.45 -11.80 3.43
C CYS A 55 8.71 -12.65 4.68
N VAL A 56 9.95 -13.15 4.86
CA VAL A 56 10.32 -13.99 6.02
C VAL A 56 10.16 -13.27 7.36
N TRP A 57 10.37 -11.96 7.38
CA TRP A 57 10.26 -11.08 8.56
C TRP A 57 8.92 -10.35 8.65
N CYS A 58 7.89 -10.84 7.94
CA CYS A 58 6.55 -10.24 8.03
C CYS A 58 6.00 -10.32 9.46
N ASP A 59 5.54 -9.20 9.98
CA ASP A 59 4.95 -9.09 11.32
C ASP A 59 3.43 -9.38 11.34
N VAL A 60 2.81 -9.58 10.15
CA VAL A 60 1.38 -9.86 9.99
C VAL A 60 1.16 -11.06 9.05
N LYS A 61 1.79 -12.19 9.35
CA LYS A 61 1.67 -13.41 8.52
C LYS A 61 0.25 -13.96 8.45
N GLU A 62 -0.57 -13.66 9.44
CA GLU A 62 -1.99 -14.00 9.48
C GLU A 62 -2.76 -13.41 8.30
N SER A 63 -2.29 -12.30 7.73
CA SER A 63 -2.90 -11.66 6.56
C SER A 63 -2.69 -12.40 5.24
N TRP A 64 -1.80 -13.41 5.17
CA TRP A 64 -1.40 -14.03 3.89
C TRP A 64 -2.51 -14.79 3.20
N ASP A 65 -3.39 -15.43 3.96
CA ASP A 65 -4.49 -16.24 3.43
C ASP A 65 -5.79 -15.45 3.45
N ALA A 66 -6.21 -14.98 2.28
CA ALA A 66 -7.43 -14.18 2.11
C ALA A 66 -8.71 -14.93 2.56
N GLU A 67 -8.75 -16.26 2.39
CA GLU A 67 -9.94 -17.06 2.69
C GLU A 67 -10.17 -17.23 4.21
N LYS A 68 -9.17 -16.93 5.04
CA LYS A 68 -9.32 -16.94 6.50
C LYS A 68 -10.00 -15.69 7.05
N HIS A 69 -10.22 -14.67 6.22
CA HIS A 69 -10.77 -13.40 6.65
C HIS A 69 -12.19 -13.19 6.15
N PRO A 70 -13.06 -12.55 6.97
CA PRO A 70 -14.43 -12.31 6.58
C PRO A 70 -14.49 -11.39 5.36
N LYS A 71 -15.38 -11.73 4.41
CA LYS A 71 -15.72 -10.86 3.28
C LYS A 71 -16.68 -9.78 3.76
N ARG A 72 -16.27 -8.53 3.65
CA ARG A 72 -17.04 -7.37 4.08
C ARG A 72 -17.45 -6.51 2.89
N SER A 73 -18.66 -5.99 2.92
CA SER A 73 -19.13 -5.10 1.85
C SER A 73 -18.45 -3.72 1.94
N ILE A 74 -18.24 -3.12 0.78
CA ILE A 74 -17.65 -1.78 0.68
C ILE A 74 -18.52 -0.76 1.42
N GLU A 75 -19.85 -0.88 1.32
CA GLU A 75 -20.79 0.00 2.03
C GLU A 75 -20.58 -0.07 3.55
N SER A 76 -20.41 -1.30 4.10
CA SER A 76 -20.20 -1.45 5.55
C SER A 76 -18.89 -0.82 6.01
N LEU A 77 -17.82 -0.91 5.19
CA LEU A 77 -16.53 -0.30 5.50
C LEU A 77 -16.62 1.23 5.50
N VAL A 78 -17.28 1.81 4.50
CA VAL A 78 -17.48 3.27 4.42
C VAL A 78 -18.30 3.79 5.60
N GLU A 79 -19.36 3.08 5.99
CA GLU A 79 -20.19 3.46 7.14
C GLU A 79 -19.41 3.40 8.47
N GLU A 80 -18.53 2.44 8.67
CA GLU A 80 -17.65 2.41 9.84
C GLU A 80 -16.70 3.61 9.89
N VAL A 81 -16.06 3.95 8.76
CA VAL A 81 -15.19 5.13 8.70
C VAL A 81 -15.95 6.39 9.07
N LYS A 82 -17.20 6.57 8.57
CA LYS A 82 -18.06 7.73 8.87
C LYS A 82 -18.40 7.86 10.35
N GLN A 83 -18.40 6.78 11.11
CA GLN A 83 -18.64 6.80 12.57
C GLN A 83 -17.45 7.33 13.36
N THR A 84 -16.33 7.62 12.72
CA THR A 84 -15.11 8.13 13.35
C THR A 84 -14.85 9.59 12.96
N ALA A 85 -13.91 10.22 13.63
CA ALA A 85 -13.41 11.56 13.26
C ALA A 85 -12.29 11.50 12.21
N ALA A 86 -11.95 10.31 11.68
CA ALA A 86 -10.91 10.15 10.67
C ALA A 86 -11.19 11.02 9.43
N LYS A 87 -10.14 11.56 8.84
CA LYS A 87 -10.15 12.17 7.51
C LYS A 87 -9.29 11.38 6.54
N LEU A 88 -8.38 10.60 7.08
CA LEU A 88 -7.45 9.75 6.37
C LEU A 88 -7.86 8.29 6.52
N VAL A 89 -7.97 7.57 5.41
CA VAL A 89 -8.14 6.10 5.38
C VAL A 89 -6.90 5.48 4.78
N VAL A 90 -6.27 4.59 5.53
CA VAL A 90 -5.10 3.84 5.09
C VAL A 90 -5.52 2.42 4.73
N ILE A 91 -5.39 2.06 3.47
CA ILE A 91 -5.63 0.71 2.99
C ILE A 91 -4.30 -0.02 2.94
N THR A 92 -4.21 -1.09 3.70
CA THR A 92 -3.02 -1.91 3.90
C THR A 92 -3.41 -3.39 3.93
N GLY A 93 -2.56 -4.25 4.41
CA GLY A 93 -2.93 -5.64 4.62
C GLY A 93 -1.77 -6.59 4.49
N GLY A 94 -2.00 -7.72 3.83
CA GLY A 94 -0.97 -8.50 3.18
C GLY A 94 -0.40 -7.71 2.01
N GLU A 95 -0.94 -7.92 0.80
CA GLU A 95 -0.69 -7.05 -0.34
C GLU A 95 -2.03 -6.55 -0.90
N PRO A 96 -2.40 -5.28 -0.63
CA PRO A 96 -3.74 -4.79 -0.98
C PRO A 96 -4.00 -4.77 -2.49
N LEU A 97 -2.99 -4.59 -3.33
CA LEU A 97 -3.14 -4.59 -4.79
C LEU A 97 -3.39 -5.99 -5.40
N MET A 98 -3.44 -7.05 -4.61
CA MET A 98 -4.02 -8.33 -5.06
C MET A 98 -5.53 -8.20 -5.34
N HIS A 99 -6.17 -7.15 -4.83
CA HIS A 99 -7.60 -6.86 -4.98
C HIS A 99 -7.82 -5.67 -5.92
N ASP A 100 -8.98 -5.63 -6.56
CA ASP A 100 -9.45 -4.43 -7.26
C ASP A 100 -10.03 -3.45 -6.23
N LEU A 101 -9.37 -2.31 -6.07
CA LEU A 101 -9.70 -1.29 -5.06
C LEU A 101 -10.46 -0.09 -5.63
N GLU A 102 -10.82 -0.13 -6.91
CA GLU A 102 -11.51 0.95 -7.61
C GLU A 102 -12.81 1.36 -6.88
N THR A 103 -13.68 0.40 -6.59
CA THR A 103 -14.97 0.65 -5.95
C THR A 103 -14.83 1.18 -4.52
N LEU A 104 -13.90 0.60 -3.73
CA LEU A 104 -13.68 1.02 -2.35
C LEU A 104 -13.17 2.46 -2.30
N THR A 105 -12.13 2.77 -3.07
CA THR A 105 -11.50 4.09 -3.04
C THR A 105 -12.42 5.17 -3.59
N ALA A 106 -13.17 4.89 -4.66
CA ALA A 106 -14.16 5.81 -5.19
C ALA A 106 -15.26 6.12 -4.15
N ALA A 107 -15.75 5.11 -3.42
CA ALA A 107 -16.77 5.30 -2.37
C ALA A 107 -16.22 6.11 -1.19
N LEU A 108 -15.00 5.85 -0.74
CA LEU A 108 -14.34 6.60 0.33
C LEU A 108 -14.12 8.07 -0.06
N GLN A 109 -13.60 8.34 -1.26
CA GLN A 109 -13.37 9.70 -1.74
C GLN A 109 -14.70 10.45 -1.95
N SER A 110 -15.74 9.79 -2.47
CA SER A 110 -17.08 10.37 -2.59
C SER A 110 -17.68 10.73 -1.22
N ALA A 111 -17.29 10.00 -0.17
CA ALA A 111 -17.68 10.32 1.22
C ALA A 111 -16.78 11.39 1.88
N GLY A 112 -15.79 11.94 1.17
CA GLY A 112 -14.92 13.03 1.61
C GLY A 112 -13.68 12.60 2.39
N PHE A 113 -13.25 11.34 2.27
CA PHE A 113 -12.04 10.83 2.91
C PHE A 113 -10.83 10.89 1.97
N GLU A 114 -9.66 11.19 2.54
CA GLU A 114 -8.36 10.98 1.88
C GLU A 114 -8.06 9.47 1.88
N THR A 115 -7.60 8.94 0.75
CA THR A 115 -7.25 7.52 0.58
C THR A 115 -5.76 7.34 0.40
N ASN A 116 -5.15 6.57 1.29
CA ASN A 116 -3.74 6.18 1.22
C ASN A 116 -3.63 4.67 1.06
N ILE A 117 -2.59 4.23 0.35
CA ILE A 117 -2.24 2.81 0.26
C ILE A 117 -0.83 2.58 0.79
N GLU A 118 -0.66 1.47 1.50
CA GLU A 118 0.65 0.87 1.79
C GLU A 118 0.78 -0.45 1.03
N THR A 119 1.69 -0.51 0.07
CA THR A 119 1.85 -1.65 -0.83
C THR A 119 3.31 -1.97 -1.11
N SER A 120 3.60 -3.23 -1.41
CA SER A 120 4.88 -3.63 -1.98
C SER A 120 5.04 -3.23 -3.46
N GLY A 121 3.92 -2.91 -4.13
CA GLY A 121 3.90 -2.58 -5.55
C GLY A 121 4.03 -3.78 -6.48
N SER A 122 3.93 -5.01 -5.97
CA SER A 122 4.14 -6.23 -6.75
C SER A 122 2.96 -6.62 -7.67
N HIS A 123 1.88 -5.83 -7.64
CA HIS A 123 0.69 -5.98 -8.47
C HIS A 123 0.32 -4.67 -9.17
N PRO A 124 -0.48 -4.74 -10.26
CA PRO A 124 -0.94 -3.53 -10.95
C PRO A 124 -1.71 -2.59 -10.02
N LEU A 125 -1.43 -1.30 -10.14
CA LEU A 125 -2.13 -0.28 -9.36
C LEU A 125 -3.59 -0.22 -9.76
N SER A 126 -4.50 -0.35 -8.80
CA SER A 126 -5.94 -0.14 -8.94
C SER A 126 -6.41 0.84 -7.87
N GLY A 127 -7.52 1.54 -8.13
CA GLY A 127 -8.11 2.50 -7.19
C GLY A 127 -7.60 3.93 -7.34
N HIS A 128 -8.22 4.84 -6.59
CA HIS A 128 -7.94 6.27 -6.56
C HIS A 128 -7.22 6.64 -5.27
N TRP A 129 -6.03 7.27 -5.36
CA TRP A 129 -5.16 7.49 -4.23
C TRP A 129 -4.77 8.96 -4.09
N ASN A 130 -4.87 9.49 -2.88
CA ASN A 130 -4.28 10.77 -2.50
C ASN A 130 -2.80 10.58 -2.14
N TRP A 131 -2.43 9.38 -1.63
CA TRP A 131 -1.06 9.06 -1.26
C TRP A 131 -0.75 7.59 -1.48
N ILE A 132 0.38 7.32 -2.12
CA ILE A 132 0.89 5.98 -2.36
C ILE A 132 2.22 5.83 -1.63
N CYS A 133 2.23 5.04 -0.55
CA CYS A 133 3.42 4.56 0.12
C CYS A 133 3.85 3.24 -0.51
N LEU A 134 4.92 3.30 -1.29
CA LEU A 134 5.55 2.13 -1.90
C LEU A 134 6.62 1.58 -0.97
N SER A 135 6.47 0.35 -0.53
CA SER A 135 7.43 -0.36 0.31
C SER A 135 7.95 -1.63 -0.38
N PRO A 136 8.92 -1.50 -1.31
CA PRO A 136 9.38 -2.61 -2.17
C PRO A 136 10.00 -3.73 -1.35
N LYS A 137 9.75 -4.97 -1.74
CA LYS A 137 10.24 -6.18 -1.07
C LYS A 137 11.14 -7.00 -2.00
N LYS A 138 12.27 -7.50 -1.47
CA LYS A 138 13.21 -8.35 -2.24
C LYS A 138 12.63 -9.69 -2.64
N PHE A 139 11.57 -10.13 -1.96
CA PHE A 139 10.90 -11.42 -2.21
C PHE A 139 10.02 -11.40 -3.46
N LYS A 140 9.47 -10.25 -3.78
CA LYS A 140 8.71 -9.99 -5.01
C LYS A 140 8.88 -8.51 -5.35
N GLU A 141 9.58 -8.22 -6.44
CA GLU A 141 9.89 -6.85 -6.85
C GLU A 141 8.63 -6.08 -7.25
N PRO A 142 8.60 -4.75 -7.03
CA PRO A 142 7.51 -3.91 -7.50
C PRO A 142 7.49 -3.85 -9.03
N LEU A 143 6.30 -3.67 -9.58
CA LEU A 143 6.13 -3.40 -11.01
C LEU A 143 6.71 -2.02 -11.36
N PRO A 144 7.36 -1.85 -12.53
CA PRO A 144 8.01 -0.59 -12.89
C PRO A 144 7.06 0.61 -12.89
N ASP A 145 5.81 0.42 -13.32
CA ASP A 145 4.85 1.50 -13.47
C ASP A 145 4.48 2.18 -12.15
N ILE A 146 4.42 1.43 -11.04
CA ILE A 146 4.01 2.00 -9.73
C ILE A 146 5.03 2.99 -9.19
N LEU A 147 6.30 2.87 -9.58
CA LEU A 147 7.38 3.78 -9.19
C LEU A 147 7.09 5.23 -9.59
N LEU A 148 6.41 5.42 -10.73
CA LEU A 148 6.04 6.73 -11.25
C LEU A 148 4.91 7.40 -10.47
N PHE A 149 4.14 6.63 -9.69
CA PHE A 149 3.01 7.11 -8.90
C PHE A 149 3.32 7.24 -7.41
N ALA A 150 4.42 6.63 -6.93
CA ALA A 150 4.78 6.66 -5.52
C ALA A 150 4.97 8.12 -5.03
N ASN A 151 4.27 8.46 -3.94
CA ASN A 151 4.47 9.71 -3.20
C ASN A 151 5.52 9.52 -2.10
N GLU A 152 5.66 8.28 -1.62
CA GLU A 152 6.57 7.87 -0.57
C GLU A 152 7.18 6.51 -0.94
N LEU A 153 8.49 6.41 -0.80
CA LEU A 153 9.25 5.17 -0.88
C LEU A 153 9.75 4.86 0.53
N LYS A 154 9.22 3.82 1.16
CA LYS A 154 9.59 3.37 2.51
C LYS A 154 10.27 2.01 2.45
N VAL A 155 11.59 1.99 2.65
CA VAL A 155 12.38 0.76 2.56
C VAL A 155 12.70 0.22 3.94
N VAL A 156 12.28 -1.01 4.19
CA VAL A 156 12.59 -1.72 5.45
C VAL A 156 14.03 -2.23 5.38
N ILE A 157 14.82 -1.87 6.39
CA ILE A 157 16.23 -2.27 6.55
C ILE A 157 16.29 -3.40 7.57
N PHE A 158 16.55 -4.60 7.09
CA PHE A 158 16.81 -5.79 7.89
C PHE A 158 18.33 -6.04 8.06
N ASN A 159 19.12 -5.68 7.04
CA ASN A 159 20.57 -5.79 7.06
C ASN A 159 21.22 -4.77 6.10
N LYS A 160 22.58 -4.73 6.08
CA LYS A 160 23.32 -3.73 5.31
C LYS A 160 23.06 -3.75 3.80
N THR A 161 22.72 -4.90 3.22
CA THR A 161 22.46 -4.99 1.77
C THR A 161 21.14 -4.34 1.35
N ASP A 162 20.31 -3.95 2.33
CA ASP A 162 19.04 -3.27 2.05
C ASP A 162 19.25 -1.79 1.71
N PHE A 163 20.41 -1.20 2.03
CA PHE A 163 20.74 0.15 1.57
C PHE A 163 20.95 0.18 0.04
N ASP A 164 21.58 -0.83 -0.55
CA ASP A 164 21.73 -0.92 -2.02
C ASP A 164 20.36 -1.09 -2.67
N TRP A 165 19.47 -1.85 -2.04
CA TRP A 165 18.08 -2.00 -2.47
C TRP A 165 17.30 -0.67 -2.40
N ALA A 166 17.50 0.09 -1.32
CA ALA A 166 16.92 1.41 -1.17
C ALA A 166 17.41 2.36 -2.26
N GLU A 167 18.71 2.41 -2.53
CA GLU A 167 19.28 3.25 -3.58
C GLU A 167 18.77 2.86 -4.98
N LYS A 168 18.67 1.56 -5.28
CA LYS A 168 18.08 1.06 -6.54
C LYS A 168 16.72 1.72 -6.81
N TYR A 169 15.81 1.68 -5.83
CA TYR A 169 14.46 2.23 -6.03
C TYR A 169 14.39 3.74 -5.80
N GLY A 170 15.21 4.29 -4.92
CA GLY A 170 15.32 5.73 -4.73
C GLY A 170 15.81 6.50 -5.96
N ALA A 171 16.49 5.80 -6.88
CA ALA A 171 16.87 6.37 -8.18
C ALA A 171 15.77 6.28 -9.26
N LEU A 172 14.73 5.47 -9.04
CA LEU A 172 13.69 5.19 -10.03
C LEU A 172 12.35 5.91 -9.74
N VAL A 173 12.14 6.37 -8.51
CA VAL A 173 10.93 7.13 -8.15
C VAL A 173 11.04 8.60 -8.57
N LYS A 174 9.91 9.32 -8.54
CA LYS A 174 9.86 10.75 -8.86
C LYS A 174 10.75 11.58 -7.94
N ALA A 175 11.23 12.71 -8.43
CA ALA A 175 12.11 13.61 -7.67
C ALA A 175 11.47 14.19 -6.39
N ASP A 176 10.15 14.33 -6.37
CA ASP A 176 9.35 14.80 -5.22
C ASP A 176 8.89 13.68 -4.27
N CYS A 177 9.17 12.42 -4.62
CA CYS A 177 8.88 11.26 -3.78
C CYS A 177 9.67 11.35 -2.46
N LYS A 178 8.97 11.17 -1.34
CA LYS A 178 9.61 11.13 -0.01
C LYS A 178 10.33 9.80 0.18
N LEU A 179 11.56 9.84 0.69
CA LEU A 179 12.41 8.66 0.81
C LEU A 179 12.64 8.31 2.29
N TYR A 180 12.16 7.16 2.71
CA TYR A 180 12.25 6.69 4.09
C TYR A 180 13.01 5.38 4.21
N LEU A 181 13.88 5.30 5.24
CA LEU A 181 14.47 4.06 5.71
C LEU A 181 13.84 3.71 7.05
N GLN A 182 13.33 2.49 7.17
CA GLN A 182 12.65 2.00 8.36
C GLN A 182 13.37 0.77 8.91
N PRO A 183 13.77 0.75 10.19
CA PRO A 183 14.33 -0.45 10.79
C PRO A 183 13.27 -1.56 10.82
N GLU A 184 13.65 -2.77 10.42
CA GLU A 184 12.86 -3.95 10.71
C GLU A 184 12.76 -4.12 12.25
N TRP A 185 11.55 -4.45 12.74
CA TRP A 185 11.23 -4.32 14.17
C TRP A 185 12.11 -5.15 15.09
N ASP A 186 12.35 -6.42 14.77
CA ASP A 186 13.16 -7.32 15.60
C ASP A 186 14.66 -7.03 15.49
N LYS A 187 15.07 -6.30 14.46
CA LYS A 187 16.46 -5.88 14.23
C LYS A 187 16.72 -4.41 14.59
N LYS A 188 15.73 -3.67 15.09
CA LYS A 188 15.81 -2.22 15.30
C LYS A 188 17.02 -1.78 16.11
N GLU A 189 17.38 -2.49 17.17
CA GLU A 189 18.53 -2.14 18.01
C GLU A 189 19.87 -2.21 17.24
N ILE A 190 19.95 -3.10 16.24
CA ILE A 190 21.16 -3.31 15.45
C ILE A 190 21.18 -2.38 14.23
N VAL A 191 20.04 -2.24 13.53
CA VAL A 191 20.02 -1.54 12.24
C VAL A 191 19.77 -0.05 12.36
N THR A 192 19.10 0.43 13.43
CA THR A 192 18.81 1.86 13.59
C THR A 192 20.08 2.72 13.64
N PRO A 193 21.16 2.36 14.38
CA PRO A 193 22.41 3.12 14.31
C PRO A 193 22.98 3.19 12.90
N LEU A 194 22.92 2.09 12.13
CA LEU A 194 23.39 2.07 10.74
C LEU A 194 22.54 2.98 9.83
N ILE A 195 21.22 3.02 10.03
CA ILE A 195 20.31 3.90 9.30
C ILE A 195 20.63 5.36 9.61
N ILE A 196 20.85 5.71 10.88
CA ILE A 196 21.18 7.08 11.30
C ILE A 196 22.47 7.54 10.62
N ASP A 197 23.53 6.72 10.66
CA ASP A 197 24.82 7.06 10.02
C ASP A 197 24.65 7.17 8.50
N TYR A 198 23.84 6.29 7.90
CA TYR A 198 23.56 6.33 6.47
C TYR A 198 22.81 7.60 6.06
N ILE A 199 21.77 8.00 6.79
CA ILE A 199 21.01 9.22 6.53
C ILE A 199 21.90 10.46 6.68
N LYS A 200 22.76 10.52 7.69
CA LYS A 200 23.72 11.63 7.87
C LYS A 200 24.67 11.79 6.69
N ALA A 201 25.04 10.67 6.02
CA ALA A 201 25.84 10.68 4.82
C ALA A 201 25.02 10.90 3.53
N ASN A 202 23.72 10.58 3.55
CA ASN A 202 22.82 10.65 2.41
C ASN A 202 21.51 11.40 2.79
N PRO A 203 21.54 12.74 2.94
CA PRO A 203 20.46 13.53 3.56
C PRO A 203 19.17 13.60 2.75
N ARG A 204 19.09 12.96 1.58
CA ARG A 204 17.83 12.78 0.84
C ARG A 204 16.91 11.74 1.50
N TRP A 205 17.43 10.86 2.35
CA TRP A 205 16.70 9.88 3.10
C TRP A 205 16.29 10.41 4.48
N GLU A 206 15.12 10.01 4.94
CA GLU A 206 14.59 10.31 6.26
C GLU A 206 14.35 9.02 7.04
N LEU A 207 14.35 9.11 8.38
CA LEU A 207 14.05 7.97 9.25
C LEU A 207 12.54 7.81 9.42
N SER A 208 12.01 6.64 9.11
CA SER A 208 10.69 6.21 9.54
C SER A 208 10.82 5.22 10.70
N LEU A 209 10.04 5.42 11.76
CA LEU A 209 9.91 4.47 12.87
C LEU A 209 8.49 3.89 12.86
N GLN A 210 8.32 2.72 13.49
CA GLN A 210 6.99 2.15 13.80
C GLN A 210 6.52 2.72 15.14
N VAL A 211 6.18 4.01 15.17
CA VAL A 211 5.87 4.74 16.41
C VAL A 211 4.67 4.12 17.16
N HIS A 212 3.68 3.59 16.43
CA HIS A 212 2.55 2.88 17.03
C HIS A 212 2.98 1.77 17.99
N LYS A 213 4.07 1.04 17.69
CA LYS A 213 4.60 -0.02 18.57
C LYS A 213 5.25 0.54 19.85
N TYR A 214 5.81 1.78 19.80
CA TYR A 214 6.40 2.42 20.99
C TYR A 214 5.35 3.02 21.92
N ILE A 215 4.24 3.53 21.37
CA ILE A 215 3.16 4.14 22.14
C ILE A 215 2.01 3.16 22.43
N ASN A 216 2.17 1.90 22.00
CA ASN A 216 1.25 0.79 22.27
C ASN A 216 -0.20 1.07 21.81
N VAL A 217 -0.32 1.53 20.56
CA VAL A 217 -1.61 1.63 19.84
C VAL A 217 -1.62 0.67 18.66
N PRO A 218 -2.82 0.29 18.15
CA PRO A 218 -2.95 -0.58 16.99
C PRO A 218 -2.22 -0.06 15.76
#